data_285b21454544466f909b12571a64debe
#
_entry.id   285b21454544466f909b12571a64debe
#
_cell.length_a   1.000
_cell.length_b   1.000
_cell.length_c   1.000
_cell.angle_alpha   90.00
_cell.angle_beta   90.00
_cell.angle_gamma   90.00
#
_symmetry.space_group_name_H-M   'P 1'
#
loop_
_entity.id
_entity.type
_entity.pdbx_description
1 polymer ?
#
loop_
_entity_poly.entity_id
_entity_poly.type
_entity_poly.pdbx_seq_one_letter_code
_entity_poly.pdbx_strand_id
1 'polypeptide(L)'
;MVNINKLFIIILFFFFFFNILNKNKQIINSEININDITYLSKLKKVVYTILLGKNDNIHPIIKEKGYDYFMLTDQNIKNNSETNWTIINVDINKKYKSKKEKIKRQRFYKTHPHLFFKNYDLSIYIDAKYAIKGNLDEFLLRILTPKYYIYLLEHPNRSTINNELKAVAYFQKESRNLTRIIKKRYNEENFPDNNGLAETCLIVRKHNDLNCIDFMTQWYEEIKLYSHRDQLSFNYIYWKTRYKYVKYIPKKYTTEYFTQHAHIIKDIIK
;
A
#
# COMPACT_ATOMS: atom_id res chain seq x y z
N MET A 1 -32.04 -43.35 7.21
CA MET A 1 -32.05 -43.04 5.76
C MET A 1 -32.14 -41.53 5.60
N VAL A 2 -31.10 -40.88 5.15
CA VAL A 2 -31.13 -39.46 4.83
C VAL A 2 -31.94 -39.28 3.55
N ASN A 3 -32.95 -38.42 3.60
CA ASN A 3 -33.87 -38.22 2.50
C ASN A 3 -33.13 -37.52 1.34
N ILE A 4 -32.70 -38.30 0.35
CA ILE A 4 -31.93 -37.88 -0.85
C ILE A 4 -32.60 -36.69 -1.55
N ASN A 5 -33.95 -36.63 -1.55
CA ASN A 5 -34.68 -35.50 -2.12
C ASN A 5 -34.47 -34.18 -1.40
N LYS A 6 -34.30 -34.18 -0.06
CA LYS A 6 -33.98 -32.96 0.68
C LYS A 6 -32.56 -32.46 0.40
N LEU A 7 -31.59 -33.37 0.23
CA LEU A 7 -30.22 -33.00 -0.10
C LEU A 7 -30.12 -32.40 -1.51
N PHE A 8 -30.88 -32.97 -2.46
CA PHE A 8 -30.90 -32.46 -3.84
C PHE A 8 -31.52 -31.05 -3.93
N ILE A 9 -32.56 -30.76 -3.16
CA ILE A 9 -33.20 -29.44 -3.10
C ILE A 9 -32.25 -28.42 -2.49
N ILE A 10 -31.48 -28.77 -1.46
CA ILE A 10 -30.49 -27.88 -0.82
C ILE A 10 -29.36 -27.56 -1.81
N ILE A 11 -28.85 -28.53 -2.54
CA ILE A 11 -27.82 -28.36 -3.57
C ILE A 11 -28.29 -27.45 -4.70
N LEU A 12 -29.52 -27.67 -5.20
CA LEU A 12 -30.12 -26.79 -6.21
C LEU A 12 -30.31 -25.34 -5.71
N PHE A 13 -30.69 -25.16 -4.44
CA PHE A 13 -30.87 -23.85 -3.85
C PHE A 13 -29.50 -23.11 -3.70
N PHE A 14 -28.45 -23.84 -3.30
CA PHE A 14 -27.09 -23.30 -3.26
C PHE A 14 -26.55 -22.93 -4.65
N PHE A 15 -26.80 -23.80 -5.65
CA PHE A 15 -26.37 -23.52 -7.03
C PHE A 15 -27.13 -22.34 -7.65
N PHE A 16 -28.43 -22.21 -7.36
CA PHE A 16 -29.23 -21.08 -7.80
C PHE A 16 -28.81 -19.77 -7.13
N PHE A 17 -28.56 -19.80 -5.82
CA PHE A 17 -28.08 -18.64 -5.05
C PHE A 17 -26.66 -18.22 -5.49
N PHE A 18 -25.77 -19.18 -5.74
CA PHE A 18 -24.43 -18.93 -6.25
C PHE A 18 -24.46 -18.32 -7.66
N ASN A 19 -25.35 -18.78 -8.52
CA ASN A 19 -25.53 -18.20 -9.86
C ASN A 19 -26.14 -16.80 -9.82
N ILE A 20 -27.07 -16.53 -8.90
CA ILE A 20 -27.60 -15.17 -8.68
C ILE A 20 -26.51 -14.23 -8.15
N LEU A 21 -25.71 -14.67 -7.19
CA LEU A 21 -24.58 -13.88 -6.67
C LEU A 21 -23.53 -13.59 -7.75
N ASN A 22 -23.21 -14.58 -8.57
CA ASN A 22 -22.28 -14.40 -9.70
C ASN A 22 -22.85 -13.51 -10.80
N LYS A 23 -24.13 -13.64 -11.11
CA LYS A 23 -24.83 -12.80 -12.11
C LYS A 23 -24.92 -11.35 -11.63
N ASN A 24 -25.24 -11.13 -10.35
CA ASN A 24 -25.21 -9.80 -9.74
C ASN A 24 -23.79 -9.22 -9.68
N LYS A 25 -22.78 -10.04 -9.43
CA LYS A 25 -21.36 -9.63 -9.47
C LYS A 25 -20.90 -9.26 -10.89
N GLN A 26 -21.37 -9.99 -11.91
CA GLN A 26 -21.11 -9.65 -13.32
C GLN A 26 -21.86 -8.39 -13.78
N ILE A 27 -23.11 -8.20 -13.36
CA ILE A 27 -23.90 -7.00 -13.71
C ILE A 27 -23.28 -5.76 -13.05
N ILE A 28 -22.87 -5.86 -11.77
CA ILE A 28 -22.18 -4.76 -11.08
C ILE A 28 -20.84 -4.43 -11.75
N ASN A 29 -20.12 -5.43 -12.27
CA ASN A 29 -18.83 -5.21 -12.95
C ASN A 29 -18.98 -4.71 -14.40
N SER A 30 -20.13 -4.87 -15.05
CA SER A 30 -20.34 -4.45 -16.45
C SER A 30 -20.84 -3.00 -16.60
N GLU A 31 -21.40 -2.41 -15.53
CA GLU A 31 -22.01 -1.06 -15.60
C GLU A 31 -21.12 0.07 -15.07
N ILE A 32 -19.98 -0.23 -14.42
CA ILE A 32 -19.10 0.80 -13.86
C ILE A 32 -17.89 1.01 -14.78
N ASN A 33 -17.97 2.01 -15.63
CA ASN A 33 -16.79 2.51 -16.33
C ASN A 33 -15.91 3.30 -15.34
N ILE A 34 -14.84 2.66 -14.84
CA ILE A 34 -13.89 3.28 -13.89
C ILE A 34 -13.15 4.48 -14.51
N ASN A 35 -13.09 4.56 -15.82
CA ASN A 35 -12.55 5.72 -16.53
C ASN A 35 -13.56 6.90 -16.59
N ASP A 36 -14.72 6.76 -15.96
CA ASP A 36 -15.70 7.82 -15.87
C ASP A 36 -15.40 8.71 -14.65
N ILE A 37 -15.29 10.00 -14.90
CA ILE A 37 -15.12 11.01 -13.85
C ILE A 37 -16.29 11.01 -12.86
N THR A 38 -17.48 10.63 -13.33
CA THR A 38 -18.69 10.46 -12.52
C THR A 38 -18.54 9.34 -11.51
N TYR A 39 -17.86 8.25 -11.86
CA TYR A 39 -17.54 7.18 -10.92
C TYR A 39 -16.59 7.68 -9.82
N LEU A 40 -15.50 8.35 -10.20
CA LEU A 40 -14.54 8.89 -9.24
C LEU A 40 -15.15 9.92 -8.28
N SER A 41 -16.10 10.73 -8.76
CA SER A 41 -16.76 11.74 -7.93
C SER A 41 -17.64 11.13 -6.82
N LYS A 42 -18.10 9.90 -6.98
CA LYS A 42 -18.89 9.17 -5.99
C LYS A 42 -18.03 8.51 -4.90
N LEU A 43 -16.74 8.28 -5.17
CA LEU A 43 -15.84 7.66 -4.22
C LEU A 43 -15.40 8.66 -3.14
N LYS A 44 -15.45 8.22 -1.89
CA LYS A 44 -14.77 8.88 -0.78
C LYS A 44 -13.29 8.53 -0.83
N LYS A 45 -12.45 9.52 -1.09
CA LYS A 45 -11.02 9.35 -1.33
C LYS A 45 -10.21 9.97 -0.20
N VAL A 46 -9.20 9.26 0.27
CA VAL A 46 -8.26 9.74 1.28
C VAL A 46 -6.84 9.69 0.75
N VAL A 47 -6.11 10.78 0.93
CA VAL A 47 -4.66 10.84 0.77
C VAL A 47 -4.04 10.83 2.15
N TYR A 48 -3.05 9.98 2.38
CA TYR A 48 -2.39 9.97 3.66
C TYR A 48 -0.88 9.72 3.56
N THR A 49 -0.20 10.26 4.54
CA THR A 49 1.23 10.06 4.77
C THR A 49 1.52 9.69 6.22
N ILE A 50 2.72 9.20 6.49
CA ILE A 50 3.14 8.80 7.84
C ILE A 50 4.51 9.40 8.13
N LEU A 51 4.61 10.18 9.19
CA LEU A 51 5.85 10.79 9.64
C LEU A 51 6.10 10.43 11.11
N LEU A 52 6.80 9.32 11.36
CA LEU A 52 7.28 8.96 12.69
C LEU A 52 8.71 9.42 12.90
N GLY A 53 8.90 10.25 13.91
CA GLY A 53 10.17 10.92 14.19
C GLY A 53 10.42 12.12 13.27
N LYS A 54 11.61 12.72 13.43
CA LYS A 54 11.99 13.99 12.75
C LYS A 54 12.94 13.75 11.57
N ASN A 55 12.63 12.79 10.68
CA ASN A 55 13.54 12.44 9.59
C ASN A 55 13.26 13.18 8.27
N ASP A 56 12.05 13.71 8.11
CA ASP A 56 11.60 14.42 6.92
C ASP A 56 10.88 15.71 7.35
N ASN A 57 10.81 16.67 6.43
CA ASN A 57 9.97 17.86 6.59
C ASN A 57 8.52 17.52 6.27
N ILE A 58 7.62 18.29 6.87
CA ILE A 58 6.22 18.28 6.48
C ILE A 58 6.12 19.17 5.24
N HIS A 59 5.83 18.58 4.10
CA HIS A 59 5.58 19.32 2.86
C HIS A 59 4.11 19.73 2.81
N PRO A 60 3.83 21.02 2.51
CA PRO A 60 2.46 21.49 2.34
C PRO A 60 1.82 20.83 1.13
N ILE A 61 0.50 20.71 1.18
CA ILE A 61 -0.30 20.17 0.07
C ILE A 61 -1.31 21.22 -0.42
N ILE A 62 -1.64 21.13 -1.70
CA ILE A 62 -2.79 21.81 -2.27
C ILE A 62 -3.94 20.81 -2.23
N LYS A 63 -4.99 21.14 -1.46
CA LYS A 63 -6.17 20.27 -1.35
C LYS A 63 -6.99 20.31 -2.63
N GLU A 64 -7.25 19.14 -3.19
CA GLU A 64 -8.23 18.99 -4.27
C GLU A 64 -9.60 18.64 -3.70
N LYS A 65 -10.66 19.12 -4.34
CA LYS A 65 -12.04 18.79 -3.96
C LYS A 65 -12.29 17.28 -4.11
N GLY A 66 -12.97 16.68 -3.14
CA GLY A 66 -13.29 15.25 -3.16
C GLY A 66 -12.22 14.35 -2.54
N TYR A 67 -11.21 14.96 -1.90
CA TYR A 67 -10.17 14.26 -1.15
C TYR A 67 -10.02 14.82 0.26
N ASP A 68 -9.85 13.92 1.23
CA ASP A 68 -9.41 14.27 2.56
C ASP A 68 -7.93 13.89 2.75
N TYR A 69 -7.19 14.70 3.49
CA TYR A 69 -5.73 14.61 3.60
C TYR A 69 -5.32 14.45 5.04
N PHE A 70 -4.65 13.33 5.38
CA PHE A 70 -4.23 13.02 6.73
C PHE A 70 -2.73 12.73 6.83
N MET A 71 -2.13 13.21 7.89
CA MET A 71 -0.78 12.84 8.30
C MET A 71 -0.83 12.12 9.65
N LEU A 72 -0.38 10.86 9.67
CA LEU A 72 -0.19 10.11 10.91
C LEU A 72 1.21 10.40 11.44
N THR A 73 1.30 10.89 12.69
CA THR A 73 2.59 11.27 13.27
C THR A 73 2.67 10.99 14.77
N ASP A 74 3.87 10.63 15.25
CA ASP A 74 4.19 10.52 16.68
C ASP A 74 4.68 11.84 17.29
N GLN A 75 4.72 12.90 16.48
CA GLN A 75 5.06 14.24 16.92
C GLN A 75 3.81 14.93 17.46
N ASN A 76 3.91 15.59 18.61
CA ASN A 76 2.79 16.36 19.16
C ASN A 76 2.59 17.66 18.36
N ILE A 77 2.10 17.51 17.13
CA ILE A 77 1.83 18.61 16.21
C ILE A 77 0.33 18.85 16.19
N LYS A 78 -0.07 20.11 16.27
CA LYS A 78 -1.46 20.54 16.03
C LYS A 78 -1.71 20.73 14.55
N ASN A 79 -2.97 20.68 14.14
CA ASN A 79 -3.36 21.06 12.79
C ASN A 79 -2.83 22.45 12.48
N ASN A 80 -2.18 22.57 11.32
CA ASN A 80 -1.56 23.80 10.86
C ASN A 80 -2.08 24.13 9.46
N SER A 81 -2.60 25.32 9.29
CA SER A 81 -3.10 25.82 8.02
C SER A 81 -2.00 25.95 6.95
N GLU A 82 -0.74 26.11 7.35
CA GLU A 82 0.39 26.22 6.43
C GLU A 82 0.66 24.91 5.66
N THR A 83 0.43 23.76 6.28
CA THR A 83 0.70 22.47 5.65
C THR A 83 -0.53 21.83 5.02
N ASN A 84 -1.72 22.27 5.41
CA ASN A 84 -3.02 21.75 4.97
C ASN A 84 -3.30 20.27 5.30
N TRP A 85 -2.41 19.56 6.03
CA TRP A 85 -2.67 18.21 6.51
C TRP A 85 -3.60 18.25 7.74
N THR A 86 -4.56 17.33 7.78
CA THR A 86 -5.26 16.99 9.02
C THR A 86 -4.38 16.00 9.81
N ILE A 87 -3.98 16.38 11.02
CA ILE A 87 -3.04 15.59 11.81
C ILE A 87 -3.79 14.52 12.61
N ILE A 88 -3.34 13.28 12.47
CA ILE A 88 -3.72 12.16 13.34
C ILE A 88 -2.51 11.82 14.20
N ASN A 89 -2.59 12.16 15.46
CA ASN A 89 -1.55 11.82 16.42
C ASN A 89 -1.61 10.33 16.77
N VAL A 90 -0.52 9.62 16.52
CA VAL A 90 -0.37 8.19 16.79
C VAL A 90 0.88 7.95 17.63
N ASP A 91 0.84 6.95 18.50
CA ASP A 91 2.00 6.56 19.31
C ASP A 91 2.65 7.73 20.10
N ILE A 92 1.90 8.76 20.45
CA ILE A 92 2.39 9.88 21.28
C ILE A 92 3.00 9.32 22.57
N ASN A 93 4.19 9.78 22.91
CA ASN A 93 4.98 9.32 24.07
C ASN A 93 5.47 7.86 24.01
N LYS A 94 5.25 7.14 22.92
CA LYS A 94 5.75 5.78 22.76
C LYS A 94 7.27 5.79 22.62
N LYS A 95 7.93 5.07 23.53
CA LYS A 95 9.38 4.81 23.44
C LYS A 95 9.61 3.55 22.59
N TYR A 96 10.33 3.70 21.49
CA TYR A 96 10.75 2.59 20.65
C TYR A 96 12.12 2.08 21.11
N LYS A 97 12.29 0.76 21.18
CA LYS A 97 13.57 0.13 21.56
C LYS A 97 14.67 0.37 20.53
N SER A 98 14.30 0.63 19.26
CA SER A 98 15.25 0.87 18.18
C SER A 98 14.63 1.66 17.03
N LYS A 99 15.49 2.24 16.16
CA LYS A 99 15.07 2.86 14.90
C LYS A 99 14.31 1.86 14.00
N LYS A 100 14.73 0.59 13.97
CA LYS A 100 14.06 -0.46 13.17
C LYS A 100 12.65 -0.74 13.66
N GLU A 101 12.43 -0.77 14.97
CA GLU A 101 11.08 -0.94 15.55
C GLU A 101 10.17 0.22 15.14
N LYS A 102 10.65 1.47 15.23
CA LYS A 102 9.89 2.64 14.78
C LYS A 102 9.52 2.53 13.31
N ILE A 103 10.46 2.12 12.44
CA ILE A 103 10.18 1.94 11.00
C ILE A 103 9.15 0.82 10.79
N LYS A 104 9.26 -0.31 11.48
CA LYS A 104 8.24 -1.38 11.40
C LYS A 104 6.87 -0.87 11.84
N ARG A 105 6.81 -0.01 12.85
CA ARG A 105 5.56 0.63 13.28
C ARG A 105 5.00 1.58 12.22
N GLN A 106 5.85 2.35 11.54
CA GLN A 106 5.44 3.14 10.37
C GLN A 106 4.85 2.24 9.26
N ARG A 107 5.45 1.05 9.01
CA ARG A 107 4.92 0.09 8.04
C ARG A 107 3.56 -0.48 8.46
N PHE A 108 3.29 -0.63 9.76
CA PHE A 108 1.95 -0.99 10.25
C PHE A 108 0.90 0.01 9.75
N TYR A 109 1.11 1.30 9.98
CA TYR A 109 0.18 2.32 9.51
C TYR A 109 0.05 2.36 7.99
N LYS A 110 1.16 2.12 7.28
CA LYS A 110 1.19 2.05 5.82
C LYS A 110 0.36 0.89 5.26
N THR A 111 0.38 -0.26 5.90
CA THR A 111 -0.28 -1.47 5.43
C THR A 111 -1.72 -1.63 5.93
N HIS A 112 -2.12 -0.93 6.99
CA HIS A 112 -3.44 -1.07 7.61
C HIS A 112 -4.30 0.20 7.56
N PRO A 113 -4.48 0.87 6.40
CA PRO A 113 -5.33 2.06 6.31
C PRO A 113 -6.80 1.77 6.67
N HIS A 114 -7.28 0.54 6.47
CA HIS A 114 -8.63 0.11 6.83
C HIS A 114 -8.96 0.29 8.32
N LEU A 115 -7.95 0.37 9.20
CA LEU A 115 -8.17 0.62 10.62
C LEU A 115 -8.45 2.10 10.92
N PHE A 116 -7.98 3.01 10.07
CA PHE A 116 -8.03 4.47 10.26
C PHE A 116 -9.03 5.16 9.34
N PHE A 117 -9.26 4.59 8.16
CA PHE A 117 -10.02 5.21 7.07
C PHE A 117 -11.19 4.33 6.61
N LYS A 118 -11.93 3.74 7.56
CA LYS A 118 -13.06 2.81 7.28
C LYS A 118 -14.13 3.40 6.37
N ASN A 119 -14.35 4.72 6.43
CA ASN A 119 -15.40 5.41 5.71
C ASN A 119 -14.97 5.89 4.31
N TYR A 120 -13.78 5.50 3.84
CA TYR A 120 -13.27 5.85 2.52
C TYR A 120 -13.21 4.62 1.61
N ASP A 121 -13.52 4.82 0.34
CA ASP A 121 -13.52 3.75 -0.67
C ASP A 121 -12.14 3.51 -1.25
N LEU A 122 -11.32 4.57 -1.33
CA LEU A 122 -9.99 4.54 -1.93
C LEU A 122 -8.99 5.31 -1.06
N SER A 123 -7.80 4.75 -0.90
CA SER A 123 -6.69 5.43 -0.25
C SER A 123 -5.50 5.60 -1.19
N ILE A 124 -4.86 6.77 -1.10
CA ILE A 124 -3.58 7.09 -1.74
C ILE A 124 -2.57 7.32 -0.63
N TYR A 125 -1.65 6.37 -0.45
CA TYR A 125 -0.51 6.52 0.43
C TYR A 125 0.66 7.13 -0.33
N ILE A 126 1.30 8.12 0.25
CA ILE A 126 2.59 8.68 -0.23
C ILE A 126 3.58 8.74 0.93
N ASP A 127 4.85 8.42 0.67
CA ASP A 127 5.92 8.66 1.66
C ASP A 127 6.04 10.18 1.94
N ALA A 128 6.38 10.57 3.18
CA ALA A 128 6.42 11.99 3.61
C ALA A 128 7.35 12.89 2.78
N LYS A 129 8.32 12.31 2.08
CA LYS A 129 9.22 13.03 1.15
C LYS A 129 8.58 13.39 -0.19
N TYR A 130 7.35 12.98 -0.46
CA TYR A 130 6.65 13.34 -1.69
C TYR A 130 5.63 14.44 -1.46
N ALA A 131 5.56 15.37 -2.42
CA ALA A 131 4.50 16.36 -2.53
C ALA A 131 3.66 16.09 -3.79
N ILE A 132 2.37 16.36 -3.71
CA ILE A 132 1.44 16.27 -4.84
C ILE A 132 1.58 17.55 -5.64
N LYS A 133 1.71 17.45 -6.97
CA LYS A 133 1.79 18.60 -7.88
C LYS A 133 0.78 18.56 -9.03
N GLY A 134 0.26 17.38 -9.36
CA GLY A 134 -0.69 17.17 -10.45
C GLY A 134 -2.11 16.94 -9.95
N ASN A 135 -3.07 16.85 -10.88
CA ASN A 135 -4.46 16.56 -10.59
C ASN A 135 -4.64 15.08 -10.26
N LEU A 136 -5.17 14.77 -9.06
CA LEU A 136 -5.33 13.40 -8.58
C LEU A 136 -6.47 12.65 -9.29
N ASP A 137 -7.54 13.31 -9.71
CA ASP A 137 -8.59 12.64 -10.47
C ASP A 137 -8.08 12.22 -11.85
N GLU A 138 -7.29 13.07 -12.52
CA GLU A 138 -6.62 12.70 -13.77
C GLU A 138 -5.66 11.53 -13.58
N PHE A 139 -4.85 11.56 -12.52
CA PHE A 139 -3.97 10.44 -12.16
C PHE A 139 -4.75 9.16 -11.96
N LEU A 140 -5.84 9.18 -11.19
CA LEU A 140 -6.66 8.00 -10.91
C LEU A 140 -7.35 7.47 -12.17
N LEU A 141 -7.87 8.35 -13.05
CA LEU A 141 -8.46 7.95 -14.33
C LEU A 141 -7.48 7.18 -15.23
N ARG A 142 -6.20 7.52 -15.18
CA ARG A 142 -5.16 6.84 -15.98
C ARG A 142 -4.75 5.49 -15.43
N ILE A 143 -4.87 5.25 -14.13
CA ILE A 143 -4.35 4.03 -13.49
C ILE A 143 -5.43 3.04 -13.11
N LEU A 144 -6.60 3.50 -12.64
CA LEU A 144 -7.63 2.63 -12.09
C LEU A 144 -8.25 1.74 -13.16
N THR A 145 -8.51 0.52 -12.78
CA THR A 145 -9.28 -0.45 -13.56
C THR A 145 -10.10 -1.33 -12.60
N PRO A 146 -11.26 -1.87 -12.99
CA PRO A 146 -12.14 -2.65 -12.10
C PRO A 146 -11.44 -3.83 -11.44
N LYS A 147 -10.56 -4.49 -12.19
CA LYS A 147 -9.93 -5.77 -11.84
C LYS A 147 -8.98 -5.68 -10.65
N TYR A 148 -8.32 -4.52 -10.43
CA TYR A 148 -7.23 -4.42 -9.47
C TYR A 148 -7.64 -3.63 -8.22
N TYR A 149 -7.04 -4.00 -7.09
CA TYR A 149 -7.31 -3.38 -5.78
C TYR A 149 -6.11 -2.65 -5.21
N ILE A 150 -4.91 -2.96 -5.72
CA ILE A 150 -3.65 -2.37 -5.28
C ILE A 150 -2.88 -1.90 -6.49
N TYR A 151 -2.43 -0.66 -6.46
CA TYR A 151 -1.64 -0.02 -7.50
C TYR A 151 -0.39 0.57 -6.86
N LEU A 152 0.79 0.26 -7.40
CA LEU A 152 2.07 0.75 -6.94
C LEU A 152 3.07 0.79 -8.09
N LEU A 153 4.22 1.40 -7.84
CA LEU A 153 5.24 1.61 -8.87
C LEU A 153 6.13 0.38 -9.03
N GLU A 154 6.62 0.16 -10.24
CA GLU A 154 7.82 -0.66 -10.43
C GLU A 154 9.04 0.08 -9.89
N HIS A 155 10.00 -0.66 -9.32
CA HIS A 155 11.21 -0.07 -8.80
C HIS A 155 12.06 0.53 -9.95
N PRO A 156 12.46 1.82 -9.85
CA PRO A 156 13.02 2.55 -10.99
C PRO A 156 14.36 2.03 -11.51
N ASN A 157 15.16 1.41 -10.65
CA ASN A 157 16.56 1.08 -10.94
C ASN A 157 16.89 -0.41 -10.82
N ARG A 158 16.00 -1.22 -10.28
CA ARG A 158 16.19 -2.65 -10.04
C ARG A 158 14.92 -3.41 -10.35
N SER A 159 15.07 -4.61 -10.89
CA SER A 159 13.95 -5.46 -11.33
C SER A 159 13.79 -6.73 -10.50
N THR A 160 14.74 -7.02 -9.57
CA THR A 160 14.71 -8.26 -8.80
C THR A 160 14.98 -8.02 -7.32
N ILE A 161 14.42 -8.90 -6.48
CA ILE A 161 14.69 -8.87 -5.04
C ILE A 161 16.16 -9.16 -4.74
N ASN A 162 16.81 -10.04 -5.50
CA ASN A 162 18.24 -10.30 -5.31
C ASN A 162 19.10 -9.05 -5.53
N ASN A 163 18.76 -8.22 -6.52
CA ASN A 163 19.45 -6.95 -6.74
C ASN A 163 19.17 -5.95 -5.62
N GLU A 164 17.96 -5.92 -5.10
CA GLU A 164 17.62 -5.07 -3.95
C GLU A 164 18.34 -5.52 -2.67
N LEU A 165 18.39 -6.82 -2.39
CA LEU A 165 19.15 -7.37 -1.25
C LEU A 165 20.63 -6.98 -1.28
N LYS A 166 21.25 -7.05 -2.47
CA LYS A 166 22.65 -6.58 -2.66
C LYS A 166 22.77 -5.09 -2.40
N ALA A 167 21.87 -4.28 -2.94
CA ALA A 167 21.89 -2.83 -2.80
C ALA A 167 21.69 -2.38 -1.35
N VAL A 168 20.70 -2.92 -0.62
CA VAL A 168 20.46 -2.52 0.77
C VAL A 168 21.62 -2.97 1.69
N ALA A 169 22.30 -4.07 1.39
CA ALA A 169 23.49 -4.50 2.11
C ALA A 169 24.70 -3.59 1.80
N TYR A 170 24.88 -3.20 0.54
CA TYR A 170 25.95 -2.30 0.10
C TYR A 170 25.81 -0.90 0.72
N PHE A 171 24.60 -0.32 0.65
CA PHE A 171 24.30 0.98 1.24
C PHE A 171 24.03 0.94 2.75
N GLN A 172 24.32 -0.16 3.43
CA GLN A 172 24.16 -0.36 4.87
C GLN A 172 22.74 -0.04 5.40
N LYS A 173 21.73 -0.14 4.53
CA LYS A 173 20.32 0.06 4.89
C LYS A 173 19.72 -1.14 5.61
N GLU A 174 20.35 -2.31 5.47
CA GLU A 174 20.06 -3.53 6.22
C GLU A 174 21.38 -4.32 6.44
N SER A 175 21.43 -5.17 7.48
CA SER A 175 22.62 -5.96 7.78
C SER A 175 22.88 -7.04 6.72
N ARG A 176 24.15 -7.26 6.39
CA ARG A 176 24.55 -8.33 5.44
C ARG A 176 24.10 -9.72 5.89
N ASN A 177 24.09 -9.97 7.20
CA ASN A 177 23.61 -11.25 7.74
C ASN A 177 22.13 -11.45 7.46
N LEU A 178 21.26 -10.44 7.74
CA LEU A 178 19.83 -10.55 7.51
C LEU A 178 19.51 -10.68 6.02
N THR A 179 20.21 -9.95 5.14
CA THR A 179 20.00 -10.09 3.68
C THR A 179 20.38 -11.49 3.18
N ARG A 180 21.41 -12.15 3.75
CA ARG A 180 21.74 -13.55 3.45
C ARG A 180 20.65 -14.51 3.92
N ILE A 181 20.12 -14.31 5.14
CA ILE A 181 19.02 -15.14 5.68
C ILE A 181 17.80 -15.04 4.79
N ILE A 182 17.38 -13.81 4.41
CA ILE A 182 16.23 -13.59 3.53
C ILE A 182 16.47 -14.28 2.17
N LYS A 183 17.63 -14.08 1.57
CA LYS A 183 17.97 -14.71 0.29
C LYS A 183 17.93 -16.22 0.35
N LYS A 184 18.54 -16.82 1.39
CA LYS A 184 18.55 -18.27 1.59
C LYS A 184 17.11 -18.80 1.65
N ARG A 185 16.26 -18.20 2.50
CA ARG A 185 14.87 -18.59 2.67
C ARG A 185 14.08 -18.49 1.36
N TYR A 186 14.20 -17.40 0.62
CA TYR A 186 13.50 -17.24 -0.65
C TYR A 186 13.93 -18.28 -1.69
N ASN A 187 15.21 -18.64 -1.72
CA ASN A 187 15.70 -19.73 -2.59
C ASN A 187 15.17 -21.10 -2.16
N GLU A 188 15.13 -21.39 -0.85
CA GLU A 188 14.59 -22.65 -0.31
C GLU A 188 13.08 -22.80 -0.60
N GLU A 189 12.34 -21.68 -0.63
CA GLU A 189 10.93 -21.66 -1.01
C GLU A 189 10.71 -21.61 -2.54
N ASN A 190 11.76 -21.62 -3.35
CA ASN A 190 11.73 -21.53 -4.82
C ASN A 190 11.09 -20.23 -5.33
N PHE A 191 11.27 -19.10 -4.61
CA PHE A 191 10.80 -17.80 -5.09
C PHE A 191 11.60 -17.38 -6.34
N PRO A 192 10.91 -17.12 -7.49
CA PRO A 192 11.58 -16.80 -8.74
C PRO A 192 12.19 -15.39 -8.71
N ASP A 193 13.46 -15.24 -9.12
CA ASP A 193 14.14 -13.94 -9.10
C ASP A 193 13.53 -12.92 -10.09
N ASN A 194 12.90 -13.40 -11.17
CA ASN A 194 12.27 -12.55 -12.20
C ASN A 194 10.83 -12.12 -11.86
N ASN A 195 10.43 -12.18 -10.60
CA ASN A 195 9.07 -11.82 -10.16
C ASN A 195 8.88 -10.30 -9.95
N GLY A 196 9.72 -9.46 -10.54
CA GLY A 196 9.65 -8.02 -10.43
C GLY A 196 10.14 -7.46 -9.08
N LEU A 197 10.10 -6.14 -8.94
CA LEU A 197 10.40 -5.43 -7.71
C LEU A 197 9.53 -4.18 -7.60
N ALA A 198 8.79 -4.07 -6.51
CA ALA A 198 7.92 -2.93 -6.24
C ALA A 198 8.68 -1.75 -5.62
N GLU A 199 8.35 -0.53 -6.04
CA GLU A 199 8.63 0.68 -5.28
C GLU A 199 7.39 1.07 -4.48
N THR A 200 7.51 1.09 -3.16
CA THR A 200 6.37 1.18 -2.24
C THR A 200 6.13 2.58 -1.69
N CYS A 201 6.74 3.61 -2.26
CA CYS A 201 6.60 5.01 -1.82
C CYS A 201 5.24 5.64 -2.17
N LEU A 202 4.54 5.09 -3.17
CA LEU A 202 3.20 5.46 -3.59
C LEU A 202 2.36 4.18 -3.70
N ILE A 203 1.21 4.14 -3.02
CA ILE A 203 0.29 3.00 -3.10
C ILE A 203 -1.15 3.53 -3.15
N VAL A 204 -1.88 3.17 -4.22
CA VAL A 204 -3.32 3.43 -4.33
C VAL A 204 -4.07 2.13 -4.07
N ARG A 205 -5.13 2.14 -3.25
CA ARG A 205 -5.82 0.91 -2.82
C ARG A 205 -7.31 1.09 -2.59
N LYS A 206 -8.08 0.08 -2.94
CA LYS A 206 -9.41 -0.19 -2.38
C LYS A 206 -9.21 -0.88 -1.02
N HIS A 207 -8.80 -0.11 -0.02
CA HIS A 207 -8.22 -0.63 1.23
C HIS A 207 -9.20 -1.34 2.17
N ASN A 208 -10.50 -1.20 1.97
CA ASN A 208 -11.55 -1.90 2.73
C ASN A 208 -11.98 -3.22 2.06
N ASP A 209 -11.46 -3.56 0.88
CA ASP A 209 -11.68 -4.88 0.28
C ASP A 209 -10.98 -5.96 1.11
N LEU A 210 -11.70 -7.05 1.42
CA LEU A 210 -11.18 -8.12 2.29
C LEU A 210 -9.93 -8.80 1.74
N ASN A 211 -9.84 -8.99 0.43
CA ASN A 211 -8.64 -9.56 -0.18
C ASN A 211 -7.46 -8.60 -0.10
N CYS A 212 -7.71 -7.28 -0.22
CA CYS A 212 -6.69 -6.27 -0.02
C CYS A 212 -6.20 -6.24 1.42
N ILE A 213 -7.11 -6.30 2.40
CA ILE A 213 -6.78 -6.35 3.83
C ILE A 213 -5.93 -7.57 4.14
N ASP A 214 -6.34 -8.76 3.68
CA ASP A 214 -5.61 -10.01 3.92
C ASP A 214 -4.19 -9.94 3.34
N PHE A 215 -4.05 -9.55 2.08
CA PHE A 215 -2.75 -9.40 1.45
C PHE A 215 -1.84 -8.41 2.19
N MET A 216 -2.37 -7.23 2.55
CA MET A 216 -1.61 -6.20 3.26
C MET A 216 -1.20 -6.64 4.66
N THR A 217 -2.04 -7.43 5.34
CA THR A 217 -1.75 -8.01 6.64
C THR A 217 -0.61 -9.03 6.53
N GLN A 218 -0.66 -9.95 5.56
CA GLN A 218 0.41 -10.92 5.32
C GLN A 218 1.73 -10.22 4.95
N TRP A 219 1.68 -9.16 4.16
CA TRP A 219 2.86 -8.35 3.86
C TRP A 219 3.45 -7.69 5.11
N TYR A 220 2.60 -7.16 6.00
CA TYR A 220 3.07 -6.59 7.27
C TYR A 220 3.69 -7.65 8.19
N GLU A 221 3.10 -8.84 8.31
CA GLU A 221 3.68 -9.94 9.10
C GLU A 221 5.08 -10.30 8.60
N GLU A 222 5.30 -10.35 7.31
CA GLU A 222 6.63 -10.57 6.74
C GLU A 222 7.61 -9.45 7.10
N ILE A 223 7.19 -8.18 7.02
CA ILE A 223 8.00 -7.03 7.45
C ILE A 223 8.32 -7.12 8.95
N LYS A 224 7.35 -7.50 9.76
CA LYS A 224 7.50 -7.62 11.21
C LYS A 224 8.51 -8.70 11.59
N LEU A 225 8.47 -9.83 10.92
CA LEU A 225 9.34 -10.96 11.21
C LEU A 225 10.78 -10.75 10.74
N TYR A 226 10.97 -10.18 9.56
CA TYR A 226 12.30 -10.12 8.92
C TYR A 226 12.83 -8.70 8.79
N SER A 227 12.62 -8.02 7.68
CA SER A 227 13.23 -6.72 7.43
C SER A 227 12.23 -5.58 7.47
N HIS A 228 12.61 -4.48 8.13
CA HIS A 228 11.87 -3.22 8.07
C HIS A 228 11.85 -2.58 6.67
N ARG A 229 12.64 -3.11 5.73
CA ARG A 229 12.67 -2.71 4.32
C ARG A 229 11.52 -3.43 3.60
N ASP A 230 10.40 -2.76 3.48
CA ASP A 230 9.16 -3.26 2.92
C ASP A 230 9.26 -3.72 1.45
N GLN A 231 10.13 -3.10 0.65
CA GLN A 231 10.41 -3.51 -0.72
C GLN A 231 11.00 -4.92 -0.84
N LEU A 232 11.71 -5.42 0.19
CA LEU A 232 12.30 -6.77 0.16
C LEU A 232 11.27 -7.88 0.22
N SER A 233 10.05 -7.59 0.65
CA SER A 233 9.04 -8.62 0.93
C SER A 233 7.76 -8.50 0.09
N PHE A 234 7.48 -7.34 -0.53
CA PHE A 234 6.23 -7.16 -1.28
C PHE A 234 6.04 -8.21 -2.39
N ASN A 235 7.01 -8.32 -3.30
CA ASN A 235 6.92 -9.24 -4.42
C ASN A 235 6.98 -10.72 -3.99
N TYR A 236 7.68 -11.01 -2.89
CA TYR A 236 7.67 -12.36 -2.31
C TYR A 236 6.28 -12.73 -1.79
N ILE A 237 5.61 -11.87 -1.02
CA ILE A 237 4.25 -12.13 -0.55
C ILE A 237 3.26 -12.16 -1.72
N TYR A 238 3.41 -11.27 -2.71
CA TYR A 238 2.62 -11.28 -3.93
C TYR A 238 2.66 -12.64 -4.65
N TRP A 239 3.86 -13.22 -4.80
CA TRP A 239 4.06 -14.55 -5.36
C TRP A 239 3.52 -15.66 -4.46
N LYS A 240 3.87 -15.63 -3.17
CA LYS A 240 3.53 -16.69 -2.20
C LYS A 240 2.02 -16.84 -2.01
N THR A 241 1.30 -15.75 -1.94
CA THR A 241 -0.16 -15.73 -1.76
C THR A 241 -0.93 -15.93 -3.06
N ARG A 242 -0.24 -15.94 -4.20
CA ARG A 242 -0.85 -15.96 -5.54
C ARG A 242 -1.88 -14.86 -5.73
N TYR A 243 -1.68 -13.72 -5.06
CA TYR A 243 -2.58 -12.58 -5.16
C TYR A 243 -2.59 -12.04 -6.60
N LYS A 244 -3.77 -11.72 -7.15
CA LYS A 244 -3.92 -11.38 -8.58
C LYS A 244 -4.36 -9.93 -8.84
N TYR A 245 -4.55 -9.15 -7.78
CA TYR A 245 -5.21 -7.84 -7.87
C TYR A 245 -4.24 -6.67 -7.69
N VAL A 246 -2.97 -6.88 -8.04
CA VAL A 246 -1.95 -5.83 -8.09
C VAL A 246 -1.74 -5.38 -9.53
N LYS A 247 -1.67 -4.05 -9.74
CA LYS A 247 -1.26 -3.43 -11.01
C LYS A 247 -0.09 -2.49 -10.76
N TYR A 248 0.93 -2.60 -11.57
CA TYR A 248 2.03 -1.66 -11.56
C TYR A 248 1.68 -0.39 -12.34
N ILE A 249 2.00 0.75 -11.75
CA ILE A 249 1.81 2.08 -12.32
C ILE A 249 3.08 2.44 -13.11
N PRO A 250 2.97 2.93 -14.36
CA PRO A 250 4.11 3.42 -15.11
C PRO A 250 4.85 4.54 -14.37
N LYS A 251 6.17 4.43 -14.27
CA LYS A 251 7.03 5.38 -13.53
C LYS A 251 6.84 6.83 -13.93
N LYS A 252 6.54 7.09 -15.23
CA LYS A 252 6.30 8.46 -15.72
C LYS A 252 5.24 9.22 -14.90
N TYR A 253 4.23 8.51 -14.36
CA TYR A 253 3.19 9.13 -13.56
C TYR A 253 3.69 9.62 -12.20
N THR A 254 4.76 9.04 -11.65
CA THR A 254 5.35 9.58 -10.41
C THR A 254 5.89 10.98 -10.62
N THR A 255 6.63 11.20 -11.71
CA THR A 255 7.23 12.51 -12.01
C THR A 255 6.22 13.52 -12.57
N GLU A 256 5.10 13.04 -13.14
CA GLU A 256 4.03 13.87 -13.66
C GLU A 256 3.15 14.45 -12.54
N TYR A 257 2.78 13.61 -11.56
CA TYR A 257 1.81 13.97 -10.51
C TYR A 257 2.42 14.21 -9.13
N PHE A 258 3.69 13.87 -8.93
CA PHE A 258 4.34 13.98 -7.62
C PHE A 258 5.75 14.56 -7.76
N THR A 259 6.20 15.29 -6.75
CA THR A 259 7.57 15.77 -6.61
C THR A 259 8.22 15.05 -5.44
N GLN A 260 9.40 14.47 -5.66
CA GLN A 260 10.19 13.87 -4.60
C GLN A 260 11.17 14.90 -4.03
N HIS A 261 11.15 15.08 -2.71
CA HIS A 261 12.11 15.89 -1.99
C HIS A 261 13.23 15.03 -1.39
N ALA A 262 14.38 15.62 -1.18
CA ALA A 262 15.47 14.97 -0.45
C ALA A 262 15.08 14.74 1.01
N HIS A 263 15.58 13.67 1.63
CA HIS A 263 15.50 13.51 3.09
C HIS A 263 16.32 14.62 3.78
N ILE A 264 15.88 15.03 4.99
CA ILE A 264 16.71 15.89 5.82
C ILE A 264 17.99 15.11 6.14
N ILE A 265 19.11 15.56 5.61
CA ILE A 265 20.41 15.14 6.07
C ILE A 265 20.59 15.87 7.39
N LYS A 266 20.31 15.21 8.52
CA LYS A 266 20.83 15.71 9.78
C LYS A 266 22.33 15.56 9.68
N ASP A 267 23.03 16.70 9.64
CA ASP A 267 24.47 16.74 9.80
C ASP A 267 24.83 15.78 10.92
N ILE A 268 25.68 14.83 10.60
CA ILE A 268 26.36 14.00 11.58
C ILE A 268 27.32 14.96 12.25
N ILE A 269 26.80 15.77 13.19
CA ILE A 269 27.65 16.44 14.15
C ILE A 269 28.25 15.31 14.98
N LYS A 270 29.52 15.14 14.78
CA LYS A 270 30.41 14.19 15.43
C LYS A 270 30.32 14.28 16.96
#